data_b69b530d434f8daba487b78323046012
#
_entry.id   b69b530d434f8daba487b78323046012
#
_cell.length_a   1.000
_cell.length_b   1.000
_cell.length_c   1.000
_cell.angle_alpha   90.00
_cell.angle_beta   90.00
_cell.angle_gamma   90.00
#
_symmetry.space_group_name_H-M   'P 1'
#
loop_
_entity.id
_entity.type
_entity.pdbx_description
1 polymer ?
#
loop_
_entity_poly.entity_id
_entity_poly.type
_entity_poly.pdbx_seq_one_letter_code
_entity_poly.pdbx_strand_id
1 'polypeptide(L)'
;TVDAIDIIRSALIVVESPTKARAIAYFFGKPARRTINDFTVYEVASGQLILNVVASGGHIFDLTTEGGFHGVLKDEEEYIPVYTDIRRCSNCGEQFTDREECPVCGSRNIRSKRDVVELLRKLSMEVNKVFIATDPDAEGEKIGYDIYTIVKPYCKDVERLEFHEVTRKALRKALAEPRSIKLPYVQAQVVRRIEDRWVGFELSRRLWEKFKITTLSAGRVQTPVLG
;
A
#
# COMPACT_ATOMS: atom_id res chain seq x y z
N THR A 1 13.82 17.84 -42.49
CA THR A 1 13.12 16.88 -41.63
C THR A 1 14.07 16.55 -40.51
N VAL A 2 13.82 17.13 -39.34
CA VAL A 2 14.53 16.73 -38.12
C VAL A 2 14.00 15.33 -37.82
N ASP A 3 14.85 14.32 -37.93
CA ASP A 3 14.54 12.96 -37.54
C ASP A 3 14.07 12.99 -36.09
N ALA A 4 12.92 12.35 -35.82
CA ALA A 4 12.37 12.30 -34.47
C ALA A 4 13.42 11.66 -33.57
N ILE A 5 13.97 12.45 -32.65
CA ILE A 5 14.89 11.93 -31.64
C ILE A 5 14.12 10.86 -30.87
N ASP A 6 14.62 9.62 -30.94
CA ASP A 6 14.08 8.51 -30.19
C ASP A 6 14.18 8.83 -28.69
N ILE A 7 13.07 9.31 -28.10
CA ILE A 7 13.04 9.69 -26.69
C ILE A 7 12.91 8.43 -25.86
N ILE A 8 13.95 8.14 -25.08
CA ILE A 8 13.87 7.10 -24.05
C ILE A 8 12.85 7.55 -23.01
N ARG A 9 11.83 6.74 -22.80
CA ARG A 9 10.81 6.97 -21.77
C ARG A 9 11.12 6.13 -20.54
N SER A 10 10.81 6.66 -19.38
CA SER A 10 10.95 5.93 -18.12
C SER A 10 9.59 5.77 -17.43
N ALA A 11 9.36 4.61 -16.84
CA ALA A 11 8.17 4.35 -16.06
C ALA A 11 8.49 3.62 -14.76
N LEU A 12 7.65 3.84 -13.76
CA LEU A 12 7.67 3.15 -12.48
C LEU A 12 6.46 2.23 -12.38
N ILE A 13 6.67 0.97 -12.04
CA ILE A 13 5.60 0.01 -11.70
C ILE A 13 5.67 -0.23 -10.20
N VAL A 14 4.61 0.09 -9.48
CA VAL A 14 4.49 -0.14 -8.03
C VAL A 14 3.55 -1.30 -7.78
N VAL A 15 4.02 -2.33 -7.10
CA VAL A 15 3.25 -3.52 -6.71
C VAL A 15 3.21 -3.67 -5.20
N GLU A 16 2.42 -4.61 -4.68
CA GLU A 16 2.32 -4.83 -3.23
C GLU A 16 3.50 -5.60 -2.65
N SER A 17 3.95 -6.67 -3.32
CA SER A 17 4.94 -7.58 -2.74
C SER A 17 6.27 -7.59 -3.48
N PRO A 18 7.40 -7.79 -2.76
CA PRO A 18 8.72 -7.93 -3.39
C PRO A 18 8.81 -9.09 -4.39
N THR A 19 8.09 -10.18 -4.14
CA THR A 19 8.03 -11.33 -5.04
C THR A 19 7.40 -10.97 -6.38
N LYS A 20 6.28 -10.22 -6.35
CA LYS A 20 5.63 -9.71 -7.57
C LYS A 20 6.54 -8.72 -8.31
N ALA A 21 7.20 -7.81 -7.59
CA ALA A 21 8.13 -6.85 -8.20
C ALA A 21 9.24 -7.57 -8.97
N ARG A 22 9.85 -8.56 -8.34
CA ARG A 22 10.88 -9.39 -8.99
C ARG A 22 10.34 -10.10 -10.23
N ALA A 23 9.21 -10.80 -10.11
CA ALA A 23 8.63 -11.57 -11.22
C ALA A 23 8.30 -10.67 -12.43
N ILE A 24 7.67 -9.51 -12.18
CA ILE A 24 7.31 -8.54 -13.22
C ILE A 24 8.56 -7.99 -13.91
N ALA A 25 9.59 -7.61 -13.18
CA ALA A 25 10.82 -7.10 -13.77
C ALA A 25 11.46 -8.13 -14.72
N TYR A 26 11.50 -9.40 -14.34
CA TYR A 26 12.03 -10.49 -15.17
C TYR A 26 11.20 -10.79 -16.43
N PHE A 27 9.95 -10.34 -16.51
CA PHE A 27 9.16 -10.47 -17.74
C PHE A 27 9.68 -9.59 -18.88
N PHE A 28 10.38 -8.52 -18.57
CA PHE A 28 10.94 -7.59 -19.56
C PHE A 28 12.41 -7.85 -19.90
N GLY A 29 13.10 -8.68 -19.12
CA GLY A 29 14.50 -9.02 -19.33
C GLY A 29 15.21 -9.34 -18.03
N LYS A 30 16.54 -9.31 -18.02
CA LYS A 30 17.36 -9.45 -16.82
C LYS A 30 17.51 -8.09 -16.14
N PRO A 31 16.83 -7.82 -15.01
CA PRO A 31 16.88 -6.50 -14.38
C PRO A 31 18.21 -6.28 -13.66
N ALA A 32 18.67 -5.03 -13.67
CA ALA A 32 19.61 -4.52 -12.68
C ALA A 32 18.89 -4.33 -11.34
N ARG A 33 19.65 -4.32 -10.25
CA ARG A 33 19.13 -4.05 -8.90
C ARG A 33 19.75 -2.80 -8.37
N ARG A 34 18.92 -1.85 -7.99
CA ARG A 34 19.29 -0.62 -7.28
C ARG A 34 18.72 -0.67 -5.88
N THR A 35 19.52 -0.42 -4.86
CA THR A 35 19.05 -0.33 -3.46
C THR A 35 18.92 1.13 -3.07
N ILE A 36 17.77 1.52 -2.55
CA ILE A 36 17.49 2.85 -2.02
C ILE A 36 16.85 2.66 -0.64
N ASN A 37 17.49 3.14 0.43
CA ASN A 37 16.99 3.04 1.81
C ASN A 37 16.47 1.63 2.16
N ASP A 38 17.28 0.60 1.91
CA ASP A 38 16.96 -0.83 2.10
C ASP A 38 15.89 -1.42 1.16
N PHE A 39 15.33 -0.64 0.26
CA PHE A 39 14.39 -1.13 -0.74
C PHE A 39 15.10 -1.53 -2.03
N THR A 40 14.72 -2.68 -2.57
CA THR A 40 15.20 -3.11 -3.88
C THR A 40 14.30 -2.54 -4.98
N VAL A 41 14.89 -1.77 -5.87
CA VAL A 41 14.29 -1.32 -7.13
C VAL A 41 14.88 -2.15 -8.26
N TYR A 42 14.02 -2.80 -9.03
CA TYR A 42 14.43 -3.54 -10.23
C TYR A 42 14.33 -2.62 -11.44
N GLU A 43 15.44 -2.46 -12.14
CA GLU A 43 15.52 -1.63 -13.34
C GLU A 43 15.77 -2.51 -14.56
N VAL A 44 14.93 -2.40 -15.59
CA VAL A 44 15.03 -3.17 -16.82
C VAL A 44 14.71 -2.31 -18.03
N ALA A 45 15.53 -2.41 -19.07
CA ALA A 45 15.29 -1.77 -20.35
C ALA A 45 14.49 -2.70 -21.26
N SER A 46 13.44 -2.17 -21.89
CA SER A 46 12.61 -2.87 -22.87
C SER A 46 12.34 -1.96 -24.07
N GLY A 47 13.13 -2.11 -25.13
CA GLY A 47 13.10 -1.16 -26.26
C GLY A 47 13.53 0.23 -25.82
N GLN A 48 12.69 1.23 -26.10
CA GLN A 48 12.89 2.63 -25.69
C GLN A 48 12.34 2.95 -24.29
N LEU A 49 11.92 1.95 -23.53
CA LEU A 49 11.33 2.11 -22.20
C LEU A 49 12.27 1.58 -21.12
N ILE A 50 12.60 2.42 -20.14
CA ILE A 50 13.26 2.01 -18.89
C ILE A 50 12.17 1.83 -17.83
N LEU A 51 12.03 0.60 -17.34
CA LEU A 51 11.07 0.26 -16.30
C LEU A 51 11.76 0.12 -14.95
N ASN A 52 11.30 0.87 -13.97
CA ASN A 52 11.61 0.67 -12.56
C ASN A 52 10.46 -0.09 -11.91
N VAL A 53 10.74 -1.17 -11.21
CA VAL A 53 9.71 -1.97 -10.53
C VAL A 53 10.05 -2.05 -9.05
N VAL A 54 9.10 -1.68 -8.21
CA VAL A 54 9.26 -1.61 -6.75
C VAL A 54 8.03 -2.14 -6.03
N ALA A 55 8.21 -2.62 -4.80
CA ALA A 55 7.12 -3.06 -3.94
C ALA A 55 6.85 -2.05 -2.81
N SER A 56 5.58 -1.76 -2.54
CA SER A 56 5.14 -0.97 -1.38
C SER A 56 5.18 -1.76 -0.06
N GLY A 57 5.17 -3.10 -0.16
CA GLY A 57 5.11 -3.98 1.02
C GLY A 57 3.74 -4.00 1.69
N GLY A 58 2.65 -3.90 0.93
CA GLY A 58 1.27 -3.86 1.42
C GLY A 58 0.79 -2.46 1.78
N HIS A 59 -0.11 -2.36 2.76
CA HIS A 59 -0.65 -1.09 3.24
C HIS A 59 0.44 -0.14 3.72
N ILE A 60 0.28 1.14 3.39
CA ILE A 60 1.20 2.23 3.78
C ILE A 60 0.62 2.97 4.99
N PHE A 61 -0.69 3.19 4.99
CA PHE A 61 -1.40 3.92 6.03
C PHE A 61 -2.47 3.06 6.70
N ASP A 62 -2.70 3.32 7.99
CA ASP A 62 -3.82 2.78 8.75
C ASP A 62 -4.44 3.89 9.62
N LEU A 63 -5.63 3.65 10.17
CA LEU A 63 -6.29 4.59 11.06
C LEU A 63 -5.41 4.84 12.30
N THR A 64 -5.32 6.11 12.71
CA THR A 64 -4.63 6.49 13.96
C THR A 64 -5.28 5.83 15.17
N THR A 65 -4.48 5.60 16.22
CA THR A 65 -5.00 5.25 17.54
C THR A 65 -5.17 6.47 18.44
N GLU A 66 -4.65 7.63 18.01
CA GLU A 66 -4.68 8.90 18.72
C GLU A 66 -5.73 9.83 18.09
N GLY A 67 -6.80 10.07 18.79
CA GLY A 67 -7.85 11.01 18.38
C GLY A 67 -9.11 10.35 17.85
N GLY A 68 -10.24 11.05 18.07
CA GLY A 68 -11.56 10.60 17.69
C GLY A 68 -11.98 9.27 18.32
N PHE A 69 -12.98 8.64 17.72
CA PHE A 69 -13.37 7.29 18.10
C PHE A 69 -12.62 6.27 17.26
N HIS A 70 -11.54 5.72 17.81
CA HIS A 70 -10.65 4.75 17.15
C HIS A 70 -10.11 5.21 15.78
N GLY A 71 -9.67 6.47 15.70
CA GLY A 71 -9.13 7.05 14.50
C GLY A 71 -10.13 7.63 13.53
N VAL A 72 -11.38 7.84 13.98
CA VAL A 72 -12.41 8.52 13.19
C VAL A 72 -12.91 9.73 13.97
N LEU A 73 -12.78 10.90 13.38
CA LEU A 73 -13.35 12.14 13.91
C LEU A 73 -14.81 12.23 13.46
N LYS A 74 -15.65 12.81 14.32
CA LYS A 74 -17.00 13.19 13.96
C LYS A 74 -17.05 14.71 13.85
N ASP A 75 -17.39 15.20 12.67
CA ASP A 75 -17.61 16.61 12.40
C ASP A 75 -19.03 16.78 11.87
N GLU A 76 -19.90 17.39 12.70
CA GLU A 76 -21.34 17.49 12.45
C GLU A 76 -21.98 16.14 12.12
N GLU A 77 -22.30 15.87 10.84
CA GLU A 77 -22.87 14.62 10.35
C GLU A 77 -21.87 13.75 9.59
N GLU A 78 -20.62 14.20 9.44
CA GLU A 78 -19.57 13.48 8.71
C GLU A 78 -18.65 12.70 9.64
N TYR A 79 -18.21 11.52 9.17
CA TYR A 79 -17.20 10.70 9.83
C TYR A 79 -15.91 10.75 9.02
N ILE A 80 -14.89 11.38 9.59
CA ILE A 80 -13.61 11.64 8.93
C ILE A 80 -12.56 10.65 9.44
N PRO A 81 -12.15 9.65 8.65
CA PRO A 81 -11.08 8.74 9.04
C PRO A 81 -9.72 9.44 8.99
N VAL A 82 -8.96 9.36 10.08
CA VAL A 82 -7.62 9.93 10.18
C VAL A 82 -6.59 8.82 10.02
N TYR A 83 -5.80 8.91 8.97
CA TYR A 83 -4.77 7.93 8.64
C TYR A 83 -3.37 8.40 9.05
N THR A 84 -2.55 7.44 9.47
CA THR A 84 -1.14 7.65 9.79
C THR A 84 -0.29 6.51 9.23
N ASP A 85 1.03 6.69 9.21
CA ASP A 85 1.96 5.68 8.73
C ASP A 85 1.96 4.43 9.62
N ILE A 86 1.96 3.27 8.96
CA ILE A 86 2.11 1.99 9.65
C ILE A 86 3.57 1.85 10.09
N ARG A 87 3.74 1.39 11.34
CA ARG A 87 5.03 1.06 11.95
C ARG A 87 5.09 -0.40 12.30
N ARG A 88 6.27 -0.99 12.21
CA ARG A 88 6.50 -2.39 12.54
C ARG A 88 7.74 -2.54 13.41
N CYS A 89 7.58 -3.26 14.52
CA CYS A 89 8.71 -3.61 15.37
C CYS A 89 9.61 -4.63 14.68
N SER A 90 10.92 -4.33 14.60
CA SER A 90 11.90 -5.26 14.03
C SER A 90 12.21 -6.43 14.95
N ASN A 91 11.91 -6.35 16.26
CA ASN A 91 12.20 -7.39 17.24
C ASN A 91 11.10 -8.44 17.32
N CYS A 92 9.82 -8.03 17.48
CA CYS A 92 8.71 -8.97 17.66
C CYS A 92 7.75 -9.04 16.47
N GLY A 93 7.93 -8.17 15.45
CA GLY A 93 7.09 -8.15 14.27
C GLY A 93 5.74 -7.45 14.44
N GLU A 94 5.42 -6.92 15.64
CA GLU A 94 4.17 -6.22 15.91
C GLU A 94 3.98 -5.02 14.99
N GLN A 95 2.75 -4.83 14.52
CA GLN A 95 2.36 -3.71 13.66
C GLN A 95 1.45 -2.76 14.44
N PHE A 96 1.78 -1.48 14.41
CA PHE A 96 1.07 -0.43 15.16
C PHE A 96 1.19 0.92 14.45
N THR A 97 0.53 1.93 15.01
CA THR A 97 0.59 3.33 14.58
C THR A 97 0.95 4.25 15.75
N ASP A 98 1.33 5.49 15.48
CA ASP A 98 1.45 6.63 16.43
C ASP A 98 2.47 6.51 17.57
N ARG A 99 3.14 5.39 17.76
CA ARG A 99 4.06 5.18 18.88
C ARG A 99 5.51 5.10 18.43
N GLU A 100 6.41 5.67 19.24
CA GLU A 100 7.87 5.60 19.04
C GLU A 100 8.49 4.30 19.61
N GLU A 101 7.71 3.59 20.42
CA GLU A 101 8.12 2.32 21.05
C GLU A 101 7.08 1.24 20.77
N CYS A 102 7.52 0.00 20.61
CA CYS A 102 6.65 -1.13 20.39
C CYS A 102 5.73 -1.35 21.60
N PRO A 103 4.41 -1.41 21.44
CA PRO A 103 3.47 -1.60 22.56
C PRO A 103 3.56 -2.98 23.21
N VAL A 104 4.19 -3.96 22.55
CA VAL A 104 4.30 -5.33 23.03
C VAL A 104 5.64 -5.58 23.75
N CYS A 105 6.76 -5.17 23.15
CA CYS A 105 8.09 -5.50 23.69
C CYS A 105 8.93 -4.27 24.11
N GLY A 106 8.40 -3.05 24.01
CA GLY A 106 9.08 -1.83 24.39
C GLY A 106 10.28 -1.42 23.50
N SER A 107 10.54 -2.17 22.43
CA SER A 107 11.67 -1.90 21.54
C SER A 107 11.47 -0.61 20.75
N ARG A 108 12.56 0.15 20.58
CA ARG A 108 12.62 1.33 19.68
C ARG A 108 13.13 0.99 18.28
N ASN A 109 13.47 -0.27 18.01
CA ASN A 109 13.89 -0.71 16.69
C ASN A 109 12.65 -0.88 15.79
N ILE A 110 12.20 0.23 15.22
CA ILE A 110 10.92 0.33 14.49
C ILE A 110 11.22 0.74 13.06
N ARG A 111 10.59 0.04 12.12
CA ARG A 111 10.53 0.42 10.70
C ARG A 111 9.21 1.12 10.44
N SER A 112 9.27 2.28 9.78
CA SER A 112 8.10 3.06 9.40
C SER A 112 7.83 2.95 7.89
N LYS A 113 6.56 2.98 7.51
CA LYS A 113 6.16 3.11 6.10
C LYS A 113 6.43 4.49 5.51
N ARG A 114 6.89 5.47 6.30
CA ARG A 114 7.42 6.75 5.78
C ARG A 114 8.55 6.53 4.80
N ASP A 115 9.41 5.54 5.05
CA ASP A 115 10.52 5.21 4.14
C ASP A 115 10.02 4.79 2.76
N VAL A 116 8.88 4.08 2.70
CA VAL A 116 8.18 3.75 1.44
C VAL A 116 7.63 4.99 0.76
N VAL A 117 7.04 5.91 1.53
CA VAL A 117 6.51 7.19 1.00
C VAL A 117 7.63 8.00 0.35
N GLU A 118 8.76 8.14 1.03
CA GLU A 118 9.92 8.87 0.53
C GLU A 118 10.50 8.20 -0.74
N LEU A 119 10.62 6.87 -0.73
CA LEU A 119 11.06 6.10 -1.89
C LEU A 119 10.15 6.35 -3.10
N LEU A 120 8.83 6.21 -2.93
CA LEU A 120 7.86 6.39 -4.01
C LEU A 120 7.89 7.81 -4.57
N ARG A 121 7.99 8.82 -3.71
CA ARG A 121 8.13 10.22 -4.12
C ARG A 121 9.38 10.43 -4.96
N LYS A 122 10.53 9.94 -4.48
CA LYS A 122 11.80 10.04 -5.19
C LYS A 122 11.75 9.37 -6.56
N LEU A 123 11.29 8.12 -6.63
CA LEU A 123 11.18 7.38 -7.89
C LEU A 123 10.19 8.03 -8.86
N SER A 124 9.11 8.62 -8.35
CA SER A 124 8.12 9.31 -9.20
C SER A 124 8.66 10.57 -9.88
N MET A 125 9.66 11.24 -9.29
CA MET A 125 10.35 12.37 -9.91
C MET A 125 11.34 11.94 -11.00
N GLU A 126 11.77 10.67 -10.99
CA GLU A 126 12.74 10.12 -11.94
C GLU A 126 12.10 9.58 -13.22
N VAL A 127 10.76 9.53 -13.30
CA VAL A 127 10.03 8.86 -14.38
C VAL A 127 8.99 9.75 -15.05
N ASN A 128 8.64 9.39 -16.30
CA ASN A 128 7.59 10.07 -17.05
C ASN A 128 6.18 9.59 -16.68
N LYS A 129 6.08 8.31 -16.21
CA LYS A 129 4.80 7.65 -15.94
C LYS A 129 4.90 6.70 -14.76
N VAL A 130 3.84 6.63 -13.96
CA VAL A 130 3.70 5.66 -12.87
C VAL A 130 2.53 4.73 -13.15
N PHE A 131 2.78 3.44 -13.06
CA PHE A 131 1.78 2.39 -13.10
C PHE A 131 1.60 1.80 -11.70
N ILE A 132 0.38 1.80 -11.21
CA ILE A 132 -0.01 1.17 -9.94
C ILE A 132 -0.56 -0.21 -10.25
N ALA A 133 0.12 -1.25 -9.79
CA ALA A 133 -0.14 -2.65 -10.15
C ALA A 133 -0.39 -3.51 -8.89
N THR A 134 -1.22 -2.99 -7.98
CA THR A 134 -1.71 -3.70 -6.79
C THR A 134 -2.77 -4.73 -7.16
N ASP A 135 -3.20 -5.58 -6.24
CA ASP A 135 -4.16 -6.66 -6.51
C ASP A 135 -5.53 -6.12 -6.98
N PRO A 136 -6.27 -6.88 -7.81
CA PRO A 136 -7.53 -6.43 -8.40
C PRO A 136 -8.73 -6.66 -7.46
N ASP A 137 -8.56 -6.41 -6.17
CA ASP A 137 -9.60 -6.46 -5.15
C ASP A 137 -9.78 -5.11 -4.44
N ALA A 138 -10.71 -5.03 -3.50
CA ALA A 138 -10.99 -3.79 -2.78
C ALA A 138 -9.81 -3.34 -1.90
N GLU A 139 -9.06 -4.29 -1.32
CA GLU A 139 -7.87 -4.01 -0.52
C GLU A 139 -6.75 -3.45 -1.40
N GLY A 140 -6.45 -4.11 -2.52
CA GLY A 140 -5.46 -3.64 -3.48
C GLY A 140 -5.86 -2.30 -4.12
N GLU A 141 -7.14 -2.03 -4.29
CA GLU A 141 -7.61 -0.73 -4.79
C GLU A 141 -7.37 0.39 -3.76
N LYS A 142 -7.55 0.11 -2.45
CA LYS A 142 -7.21 1.07 -1.38
C LYS A 142 -5.71 1.32 -1.29
N ILE A 143 -4.89 0.27 -1.34
CA ILE A 143 -3.42 0.41 -1.38
C ILE A 143 -3.02 1.21 -2.62
N GLY A 144 -3.62 0.92 -3.77
CA GLY A 144 -3.40 1.66 -5.02
C GLY A 144 -3.76 3.13 -4.90
N TYR A 145 -4.84 3.46 -4.22
CA TYR A 145 -5.23 4.84 -3.96
C TYR A 145 -4.24 5.57 -3.04
N ASP A 146 -3.72 4.90 -2.01
CA ASP A 146 -2.67 5.46 -1.15
C ASP A 146 -1.40 5.77 -1.95
N ILE A 147 -0.97 4.83 -2.81
CA ILE A 147 0.15 5.05 -3.73
C ILE A 147 -0.14 6.23 -4.66
N TYR A 148 -1.34 6.29 -5.24
CA TYR A 148 -1.75 7.37 -6.14
C TYR A 148 -1.62 8.74 -5.46
N THR A 149 -2.11 8.90 -4.23
CA THR A 149 -2.02 10.17 -3.50
C THR A 149 -0.59 10.57 -3.17
N ILE A 150 0.30 9.59 -2.95
CA ILE A 150 1.72 9.81 -2.70
C ILE A 150 2.45 10.30 -3.97
N VAL A 151 2.19 9.67 -5.12
CA VAL A 151 2.97 9.90 -6.34
C VAL A 151 2.43 10.99 -7.24
N LYS A 152 1.11 11.25 -7.22
CA LYS A 152 0.43 12.21 -8.10
C LYS A 152 0.98 13.63 -8.06
N PRO A 153 1.43 14.17 -6.91
CA PRO A 153 2.07 15.49 -6.86
C PRO A 153 3.40 15.57 -7.64
N TYR A 154 4.07 14.44 -7.85
CA TYR A 154 5.41 14.35 -8.44
C TYR A 154 5.41 13.82 -9.88
N CYS A 155 4.39 13.05 -10.28
CA CYS A 155 4.22 12.53 -11.63
C CYS A 155 2.78 12.75 -12.09
N LYS A 156 2.61 13.47 -13.23
CA LYS A 156 1.27 13.80 -13.74
C LYS A 156 0.57 12.60 -14.38
N ASP A 157 1.33 11.68 -14.96
CA ASP A 157 0.80 10.51 -15.66
C ASP A 157 0.84 9.29 -14.73
N VAL A 158 -0.27 9.02 -14.06
CA VAL A 158 -0.43 7.92 -13.10
C VAL A 158 -1.65 7.11 -13.49
N GLU A 159 -1.45 5.82 -13.78
CA GLU A 159 -2.48 4.89 -14.21
C GLU A 159 -2.46 3.60 -13.41
N ARG A 160 -3.59 2.92 -13.39
CA ARG A 160 -3.82 1.66 -12.70
C ARG A 160 -3.72 0.49 -13.69
N LEU A 161 -2.93 -0.52 -13.37
CA LEU A 161 -2.91 -1.80 -14.08
C LEU A 161 -3.75 -2.83 -13.33
N GLU A 162 -4.66 -3.49 -14.03
CA GLU A 162 -5.49 -4.56 -13.48
C GLU A 162 -5.15 -5.88 -14.17
N PHE A 163 -4.72 -6.87 -13.40
CA PHE A 163 -4.49 -8.24 -13.85
C PHE A 163 -4.71 -9.21 -12.70
N HIS A 164 -5.31 -10.38 -13.00
CA HIS A 164 -5.68 -11.38 -12.01
C HIS A 164 -4.58 -12.46 -11.84
N GLU A 165 -3.65 -12.51 -12.76
CA GLU A 165 -2.53 -13.46 -12.73
C GLU A 165 -1.21 -12.75 -13.07
N VAL A 166 -0.12 -13.16 -12.41
CA VAL A 166 1.21 -12.59 -12.64
C VAL A 166 1.87 -13.32 -13.81
N THR A 167 1.38 -13.05 -15.03
CA THR A 167 1.94 -13.60 -16.28
C THR A 167 2.35 -12.47 -17.21
N ARG A 168 3.30 -12.75 -18.10
CA ARG A 168 3.74 -11.79 -19.13
C ARG A 168 2.57 -11.37 -20.03
N LYS A 169 1.67 -12.30 -20.37
CA LYS A 169 0.50 -12.03 -21.22
C LYS A 169 -0.49 -11.09 -20.54
N ALA A 170 -0.84 -11.38 -19.28
CA ALA A 170 -1.77 -10.54 -18.51
C ALA A 170 -1.21 -9.14 -18.29
N LEU A 171 0.08 -9.03 -17.97
CA LEU A 171 0.73 -7.73 -17.77
C LEU A 171 0.78 -6.90 -19.06
N ARG A 172 1.10 -7.51 -20.22
CA ARG A 172 1.08 -6.82 -21.52
C ARG A 172 -0.31 -6.29 -21.86
N LYS A 173 -1.35 -7.08 -21.59
CA LYS A 173 -2.74 -6.64 -21.79
C LYS A 173 -3.06 -5.45 -20.89
N ALA A 174 -2.72 -5.52 -19.60
CA ALA A 174 -2.96 -4.43 -18.65
C ALA A 174 -2.22 -3.14 -19.03
N LEU A 175 -0.98 -3.25 -19.56
CA LEU A 175 -0.21 -2.09 -20.05
C LEU A 175 -0.81 -1.48 -21.32
N ALA A 176 -1.49 -2.26 -22.14
CA ALA A 176 -2.19 -1.77 -23.33
C ALA A 176 -3.53 -1.08 -23.00
N GLU A 177 -4.16 -1.50 -21.90
CA GLU A 177 -5.48 -1.02 -21.46
C GLU A 177 -5.45 -0.59 -19.98
N PRO A 178 -4.65 0.43 -19.62
CA PRO A 178 -4.61 0.91 -18.24
C PRO A 178 -5.94 1.62 -17.89
N ARG A 179 -6.23 1.72 -16.61
CA ARG A 179 -7.45 2.36 -16.11
C ARG A 179 -7.21 3.36 -14.99
N SER A 180 -8.26 4.04 -14.60
CA SER A 180 -8.28 4.85 -13.38
C SER A 180 -8.57 4.00 -12.15
N ILE A 181 -8.29 4.55 -10.96
CA ILE A 181 -8.66 3.94 -9.67
C ILE A 181 -10.18 3.93 -9.51
N LYS A 182 -10.73 2.83 -9.03
CA LYS A 182 -12.17 2.66 -8.76
C LYS A 182 -12.51 3.17 -7.35
N LEU A 183 -12.82 4.45 -7.22
CA LEU A 183 -13.15 5.08 -5.94
C LEU A 183 -14.22 4.36 -5.11
N PRO A 184 -15.29 3.78 -5.67
CA PRO A 184 -16.26 3.02 -4.88
C PRO A 184 -15.65 1.85 -4.12
N TYR A 185 -14.66 1.15 -4.69
CA TYR A 185 -13.95 0.07 -4.00
C TYR A 185 -13.07 0.60 -2.86
N VAL A 186 -12.42 1.75 -3.09
CA VAL A 186 -11.64 2.43 -2.05
C VAL A 186 -12.54 2.81 -0.88
N GLN A 187 -13.70 3.42 -1.16
CA GLN A 187 -14.68 3.82 -0.14
C GLN A 187 -15.21 2.60 0.64
N ALA A 188 -15.56 1.52 -0.06
CA ALA A 188 -16.02 0.29 0.57
C ALA A 188 -14.95 -0.29 1.53
N GLN A 189 -13.68 -0.24 1.14
CA GLN A 189 -12.59 -0.73 1.99
C GLN A 189 -12.34 0.21 3.19
N VAL A 190 -12.50 1.52 3.02
CA VAL A 190 -12.43 2.49 4.13
C VAL A 190 -13.52 2.20 5.16
N VAL A 191 -14.77 2.06 4.72
CA VAL A 191 -15.90 1.74 5.60
C VAL A 191 -15.67 0.41 6.32
N ARG A 192 -15.29 -0.63 5.58
CA ARG A 192 -14.97 -1.94 6.16
C ARG A 192 -13.88 -1.84 7.24
N ARG A 193 -12.82 -1.06 6.98
CA ARG A 193 -11.72 -0.88 7.96
C ARG A 193 -12.19 -0.19 9.23
N ILE A 194 -13.07 0.81 9.11
CA ILE A 194 -13.69 1.49 10.25
C ILE A 194 -14.55 0.52 11.06
N GLU A 195 -15.43 -0.22 10.38
CA GLU A 195 -16.29 -1.23 11.03
C GLU A 195 -15.48 -2.30 11.76
N ASP A 196 -14.48 -2.89 11.09
CA ASP A 196 -13.64 -3.93 11.67
C ASP A 196 -12.91 -3.41 12.92
N ARG A 197 -12.47 -2.15 12.92
CA ARG A 197 -11.82 -1.53 14.08
C ARG A 197 -12.80 -1.24 15.21
N TRP A 198 -13.94 -0.63 14.91
CA TRP A 198 -14.94 -0.29 15.92
C TRP A 198 -15.51 -1.54 16.59
N VAL A 199 -15.97 -2.50 15.80
CA VAL A 199 -16.52 -3.77 16.31
C VAL A 199 -15.45 -4.55 17.05
N GLY A 200 -14.27 -4.71 16.45
CA GLY A 200 -13.18 -5.48 17.05
C GLY A 200 -12.69 -4.89 18.37
N PHE A 201 -12.46 -3.59 18.43
CA PHE A 201 -11.94 -2.94 19.65
C PHE A 201 -12.99 -2.89 20.76
N GLU A 202 -14.21 -2.47 20.46
CA GLU A 202 -15.26 -2.35 21.47
C GLU A 202 -15.70 -3.70 22.03
N LEU A 203 -15.86 -4.73 21.18
CA LEU A 203 -16.20 -6.07 21.66
C LEU A 203 -15.04 -6.72 22.43
N SER A 204 -13.81 -6.59 21.96
CA SER A 204 -12.63 -7.10 22.66
C SER A 204 -12.48 -6.44 24.02
N ARG A 205 -12.65 -5.11 24.11
CA ARG A 205 -12.62 -4.38 25.39
C ARG A 205 -13.67 -4.90 26.37
N ARG A 206 -14.93 -5.10 25.92
CA ARG A 206 -15.99 -5.68 26.77
C ARG A 206 -15.68 -7.08 27.25
N LEU A 207 -15.05 -7.92 26.42
CA LEU A 207 -14.59 -9.26 26.82
C LEU A 207 -13.51 -9.17 27.92
N TRP A 208 -12.54 -8.26 27.76
CA TRP A 208 -11.47 -8.05 28.74
C TRP A 208 -12.04 -7.55 30.10
N GLU A 209 -12.97 -6.63 30.05
CA GLU A 209 -13.63 -6.12 31.25
C GLU A 209 -14.42 -7.22 31.99
N LYS A 210 -15.13 -8.08 31.24
CA LYS A 210 -15.97 -9.13 31.79
C LYS A 210 -15.18 -10.33 32.29
N PHE A 211 -14.23 -10.82 31.49
CA PHE A 211 -13.50 -12.06 31.80
C PHE A 211 -12.14 -11.85 32.44
N LYS A 212 -11.65 -10.59 32.48
CA LYS A 212 -10.33 -10.21 33.00
C LYS A 212 -9.15 -10.90 32.26
N ILE A 213 -9.35 -11.24 30.98
CA ILE A 213 -8.39 -11.91 30.10
C ILE A 213 -8.17 -11.01 28.89
N THR A 214 -7.01 -10.37 28.81
CA THR A 214 -6.67 -9.39 27.74
C THR A 214 -6.26 -10.03 26.42
N THR A 215 -6.09 -11.34 26.37
CA THR A 215 -5.78 -12.11 25.15
C THR A 215 -7.02 -12.48 24.34
N LEU A 216 -8.23 -12.30 24.90
CA LEU A 216 -9.47 -12.52 24.17
C LEU A 216 -9.65 -11.46 23.10
N SER A 217 -10.08 -11.87 21.92
CA SER A 217 -10.42 -10.97 20.82
C SER A 217 -11.77 -11.31 20.24
N ALA A 218 -12.48 -10.28 19.80
CA ALA A 218 -13.71 -10.41 19.04
C ALA A 218 -13.56 -9.68 17.71
N GLY A 219 -14.22 -10.14 16.69
CA GLY A 219 -14.21 -9.54 15.38
C GLY A 219 -15.51 -9.77 14.63
N ARG A 220 -15.79 -8.91 13.68
CA ARG A 220 -17.02 -8.93 12.88
C ARG A 220 -17.30 -10.27 12.18
N VAL A 221 -16.25 -10.98 11.78
CA VAL A 221 -16.35 -12.29 11.12
C VAL A 221 -16.14 -13.44 12.11
N GLN A 222 -15.13 -13.34 12.98
CA GLN A 222 -14.77 -14.41 13.90
C GLN A 222 -15.89 -14.73 14.91
N THR A 223 -16.49 -13.70 15.50
CA THR A 223 -17.48 -13.88 16.57
C THR A 223 -18.76 -14.54 16.10
N PRO A 224 -19.38 -14.16 14.94
CA PRO A 224 -20.57 -14.85 14.42
C PRO A 224 -20.31 -16.27 13.95
N VAL A 225 -19.09 -16.62 13.58
CA VAL A 225 -18.74 -17.99 13.12
C VAL A 225 -18.56 -18.94 14.29
N LEU A 226 -18.17 -18.43 15.47
CA LEU A 226 -17.93 -19.21 16.68
C LEU A 226 -19.19 -19.35 17.58
N GLY A 227 -20.20 -18.54 17.36
CA GLY A 227 -21.53 -18.57 18.03
C GLY A 227 -22.54 -19.23 17.14
#